data_255f6524de795884739c2dd60041fb64
#
_entry.id   255f6524de795884739c2dd60041fb64
#
_cell.length_a   1.000
_cell.length_b   1.000
_cell.length_c   1.000
_cell.angle_alpha   90.00
_cell.angle_beta   90.00
_cell.angle_gamma   90.00
#
_symmetry.space_group_name_H-M   'P 1'
#
loop_
_entity.id
_entity.type
_entity.pdbx_description
1 polymer ?
#
loop_
_entity_poly.entity_id
_entity_poly.type
_entity_poly.pdbx_seq_one_letter_code
_entity_poly.pdbx_strand_id
1 'polypeptide(L)'
;SDTCELLLYEAARAQLVHEVVAPALAQGRIVVCDRFYDSTTAYQGYANGMDLGAVQRANALAVGACHPDLTLVFDIDPAKAA
;
A
#
# COMPACT_ATOMS: atom_id res chain seq x y z
N SER A 1 -11.84 4.07 -14.59
CA SER A 1 -12.57 4.51 -13.39
C SER A 1 -11.70 4.40 -12.16
N ASP A 2 -12.06 5.13 -11.12
CA ASP A 2 -11.34 5.09 -9.84
C ASP A 2 -11.40 3.68 -9.22
N THR A 3 -12.52 2.99 -9.35
CA THR A 3 -12.66 1.62 -8.87
C THR A 3 -11.72 0.67 -9.59
N CYS A 4 -11.62 0.78 -10.91
CA CYS A 4 -10.70 -0.03 -11.70
C CYS A 4 -9.25 0.22 -11.29
N GLU A 5 -8.87 1.48 -11.12
CA GLU A 5 -7.53 1.86 -10.67
C GLU A 5 -7.19 1.25 -9.31
N LEU A 6 -8.12 1.36 -8.34
CA LEU A 6 -7.94 0.75 -7.02
C LEU A 6 -7.72 -0.76 -7.13
N LEU A 7 -8.56 -1.45 -7.89
CA LEU A 7 -8.48 -2.90 -8.03
C LEU A 7 -7.18 -3.35 -8.71
N LEU A 8 -6.68 -2.57 -9.68
CA LEU A 8 -5.40 -2.86 -10.32
C LEU A 8 -4.23 -2.71 -9.34
N TYR A 9 -4.20 -1.66 -8.53
CA TYR A 9 -3.17 -1.48 -7.51
C TYR A 9 -3.23 -2.59 -6.46
N GLU A 10 -4.44 -2.96 -6.01
CA GLU A 10 -4.61 -4.01 -5.02
C GLU A 10 -4.23 -5.38 -5.57
N ALA A 11 -4.57 -5.68 -6.83
CA ALA A 11 -4.18 -6.93 -7.48
C ALA A 11 -2.65 -7.04 -7.59
N ALA A 12 -1.97 -5.99 -8.00
CA ALA A 12 -0.52 -5.96 -8.10
C ALA A 12 0.12 -6.16 -6.72
N ARG A 13 -0.42 -5.52 -5.69
CA ARG A 13 0.08 -5.66 -4.32
C ARG A 13 -0.14 -7.06 -3.77
N ALA A 14 -1.32 -7.63 -3.98
CA ALA A 14 -1.62 -9.00 -3.55
C ALA A 14 -0.64 -10.01 -4.16
N GLN A 15 -0.33 -9.84 -5.44
CA GLN A 15 0.62 -10.71 -6.12
C GLN A 15 2.04 -10.54 -5.59
N LEU A 16 2.47 -9.29 -5.36
CA LEU A 16 3.78 -8.99 -4.77
C LEU A 16 3.91 -9.62 -3.38
N VAL A 17 2.89 -9.49 -2.55
CA VAL A 17 2.88 -10.07 -1.20
C VAL A 17 3.00 -11.59 -1.29
N HIS A 18 2.23 -12.22 -2.16
CA HIS A 18 2.23 -13.68 -2.30
C HIS A 18 3.57 -14.22 -2.80
N GLU A 19 4.16 -13.58 -3.83
CA GLU A 19 5.35 -14.12 -4.50
C GLU A 19 6.65 -13.71 -3.84
N VAL A 20 6.72 -12.53 -3.23
CA VAL A 20 7.98 -11.95 -2.77
C VAL A 20 7.98 -11.68 -1.27
N VAL A 21 7.00 -10.90 -0.78
CA VAL A 21 7.03 -10.39 0.59
C VAL A 21 6.83 -11.51 1.61
N ALA A 22 5.76 -12.29 1.48
CA ALA A 22 5.47 -13.36 2.43
C ALA A 22 6.55 -14.43 2.46
N PRO A 23 7.06 -14.93 1.32
CA PRO A 23 8.17 -15.90 1.34
C PRO A 23 9.44 -15.33 1.97
N ALA A 24 9.77 -14.06 1.72
CA ALA A 24 10.95 -13.43 2.31
C ALA A 24 10.83 -13.33 3.83
N LEU A 25 9.66 -12.91 4.33
CA LEU A 25 9.40 -12.83 5.77
C LEU A 25 9.42 -14.21 6.41
N ALA A 26 8.88 -15.23 5.75
CA ALA A 26 8.92 -16.61 6.25
C ALA A 26 10.35 -17.13 6.37
N GLN A 27 11.29 -16.61 5.58
CA GLN A 27 12.71 -16.96 5.65
C GLN A 27 13.48 -16.10 6.67
N GLY A 28 12.81 -15.26 7.43
CA GLY A 28 13.43 -14.39 8.42
C GLY A 28 14.13 -13.16 7.83
N ARG A 29 13.83 -12.80 6.58
CA ARG A 29 14.41 -11.63 5.92
C ARG A 29 13.67 -10.37 6.29
N ILE A 30 14.38 -9.23 6.26
CA ILE A 30 13.79 -7.90 6.39
C ILE A 30 13.36 -7.46 5.01
N VAL A 31 12.10 -6.99 4.89
CA VAL A 31 11.55 -6.47 3.63
C VAL A 31 11.34 -4.97 3.76
N VAL A 32 11.91 -4.22 2.81
CA VAL A 32 11.73 -2.77 2.71
C VAL A 32 10.92 -2.49 1.44
N CYS A 33 9.79 -1.81 1.59
CA CYS A 33 8.94 -1.41 0.47
C CYS A 33 8.91 0.10 0.36
N ASP A 34 9.23 0.61 -0.84
CA ASP A 34 8.98 2.00 -1.19
C ASP A 34 7.53 2.10 -1.66
N ARG A 35 6.70 2.79 -0.89
CA ARG A 35 5.25 2.90 -1.09
C ARG A 35 4.54 1.56 -1.00
N PHE A 36 3.73 1.43 0.01
CA PHE A 36 2.86 0.27 0.19
C PHE A 36 1.40 0.74 0.18
N TYR A 37 0.51 0.12 0.99
CA TYR A 37 -0.91 0.46 0.93
C TYR A 37 -1.24 1.90 1.37
N ASP A 38 -0.36 2.59 2.08
CA ASP A 38 -0.57 3.98 2.47
C ASP A 38 -0.71 4.90 1.25
N SER A 39 0.04 4.64 0.17
CA SER A 39 -0.10 5.37 -1.08
C SER A 39 -1.48 5.15 -1.71
N THR A 40 -2.00 3.92 -1.69
CA THR A 40 -3.34 3.62 -2.18
C THR A 40 -4.40 4.35 -1.36
N THR A 41 -4.27 4.35 -0.03
CA THR A 41 -5.18 5.08 0.86
C THR A 41 -5.16 6.57 0.52
N ALA A 42 -3.98 7.16 0.31
CA ALA A 42 -3.85 8.58 -0.02
C ALA A 42 -4.46 8.91 -1.39
N TYR A 43 -4.15 8.14 -2.42
CA TYR A 43 -4.59 8.44 -3.79
C TYR A 43 -6.04 8.06 -4.04
N GLN A 44 -6.47 6.87 -3.66
CA GLN A 44 -7.82 6.40 -3.93
C GLN A 44 -8.82 6.90 -2.90
N GLY A 45 -8.45 6.94 -1.63
CA GLY A 45 -9.33 7.39 -0.56
C GLY A 45 -9.48 8.91 -0.53
N TYR A 46 -8.37 9.61 -0.29
CA TYR A 46 -8.41 11.06 -0.08
C TYR A 46 -8.43 11.86 -1.38
N ALA A 47 -7.55 11.56 -2.34
CA ALA A 47 -7.44 12.35 -3.56
C ALA A 47 -8.62 12.12 -4.51
N ASN A 48 -9.07 10.88 -4.68
CA ASN A 48 -10.16 10.53 -5.60
C ASN A 48 -11.54 10.55 -4.93
N GLY A 49 -11.60 10.76 -3.62
CA GLY A 49 -12.86 10.83 -2.88
C GLY A 49 -13.61 9.51 -2.76
N MET A 50 -12.92 8.37 -2.88
CA MET A 50 -13.53 7.06 -2.70
C MET A 50 -13.88 6.82 -1.22
N ASP A 51 -14.81 5.90 -0.96
CA ASP A 51 -15.12 5.48 0.40
C ASP A 51 -13.86 4.91 1.07
N LEU A 52 -13.36 5.62 2.07
CA LEU A 52 -12.13 5.26 2.77
C LEU A 52 -12.22 3.87 3.39
N GLY A 53 -13.39 3.50 3.94
CA GLY A 53 -13.60 2.17 4.50
C GLY A 53 -13.45 1.06 3.47
N ALA A 54 -13.95 1.28 2.25
CA ALA A 54 -13.79 0.32 1.16
C ALA A 54 -12.33 0.20 0.74
N VAL A 55 -11.60 1.32 0.64
CA VAL A 55 -10.17 1.32 0.32
C VAL A 55 -9.36 0.57 1.38
N GLN A 56 -9.65 0.81 2.65
CA GLN A 56 -8.97 0.13 3.75
C GLN A 56 -9.24 -1.38 3.77
N ARG A 57 -10.48 -1.79 3.47
CA ARG A 57 -10.82 -3.22 3.36
C ARG A 57 -10.11 -3.88 2.19
N ALA A 58 -9.99 -3.20 1.06
CA ALA A 58 -9.26 -3.70 -0.10
C ALA A 58 -7.76 -3.84 0.22
N ASN A 59 -7.17 -2.86 0.91
CA ASN A 59 -5.78 -2.93 1.39
C ASN A 59 -5.57 -4.16 2.28
N ALA A 60 -6.45 -4.37 3.25
CA ALA A 60 -6.34 -5.50 4.18
C ALA A 60 -6.45 -6.85 3.45
N LEU A 61 -7.35 -6.95 2.49
CA LEU A 61 -7.50 -8.16 1.68
C LEU A 61 -6.24 -8.46 0.87
N ALA A 62 -5.65 -7.44 0.26
CA ALA A 62 -4.46 -7.60 -0.59
C ALA A 62 -3.23 -8.06 0.19
N VAL A 63 -3.02 -7.54 1.39
CA VAL A 63 -1.79 -7.84 2.16
C VAL A 63 -1.95 -9.03 3.10
N GLY A 64 -3.17 -9.40 3.46
CA GLY A 64 -3.42 -10.47 4.43
C GLY A 64 -2.74 -10.19 5.77
N ALA A 65 -1.83 -11.06 6.18
CA ALA A 65 -1.07 -10.90 7.43
C ALA A 65 0.20 -10.06 7.28
N CYS A 66 0.54 -9.60 6.07
CA CYS A 66 1.80 -8.90 5.79
C CYS A 66 1.64 -7.37 5.95
N HIS A 67 1.25 -6.92 7.14
CA HIS A 67 1.20 -5.49 7.44
C HIS A 67 2.61 -4.96 7.76
N PRO A 68 2.92 -3.70 7.41
CA PRO A 68 4.18 -3.09 7.81
C PRO A 68 4.33 -3.03 9.33
N ASP A 69 5.49 -3.42 9.84
CA ASP A 69 5.82 -3.25 11.25
C ASP A 69 6.23 -1.81 11.57
N LEU A 70 6.80 -1.12 10.57
CA LEU A 70 7.24 0.27 10.68
C LEU A 70 7.02 0.98 9.35
N THR A 71 6.40 2.15 9.43
CA THR A 71 6.21 3.03 8.27
C THR A 71 6.94 4.34 8.54
N LEU A 72 7.82 4.73 7.60
CA LEU A 72 8.52 6.01 7.64
C LEU A 72 7.87 6.96 6.64
N VAL A 73 7.44 8.12 7.13
CA VAL A 73 6.88 9.18 6.29
C VAL A 73 7.84 10.37 6.32
N PHE A 74 8.33 10.75 5.13
CA PHE A 74 9.18 11.93 5.00
C PHE A 74 8.30 13.15 4.78
N ASP A 75 8.31 14.07 5.74
CA ASP A 75 7.57 15.33 5.66
C ASP A 75 8.53 16.41 5.22
N ILE A 76 8.38 16.84 3.96
CA ILE A 76 9.24 17.86 3.35
C ILE A 76 8.41 19.12 3.09
N ASP A 77 8.92 20.30 3.51
CA ASP A 77 8.32 21.57 3.17
C ASP A 77 8.28 21.72 1.63
N PRO A 78 7.11 21.89 1.01
CA PRO A 78 6.99 22.00 -0.44
C PRO A 78 7.86 23.11 -1.05
N ALA A 79 8.10 24.18 -0.31
CA ALA A 79 8.95 25.29 -0.79
C ALA A 79 10.42 24.87 -0.90
N LYS A 80 10.86 23.86 -0.15
CA LYS A 80 12.23 23.33 -0.18
C LYS A 80 12.37 22.15 -1.13
N ALA A 81 11.25 21.50 -1.51
CA ALA A 81 11.26 20.35 -2.38
C ALA A 81 11.28 20.72 -3.87
N ALA A 82 11.00 21.98 -4.19
CA ALA A 82 10.93 22.47 -5.56
C ALA A 82 12.31 22.58 -6.23
#